data_d69c8a309ea6b9d08584fa617bc84b75
#
_entry.id   d69c8a309ea6b9d08584fa617bc84b75
#
_cell.length_a   1.000
_cell.length_b   1.000
_cell.length_c   1.000
_cell.angle_alpha   90.00
_cell.angle_beta   90.00
_cell.angle_gamma   90.00
#
_symmetry.space_group_name_H-M   'P 1'
#
loop_
_entity.id
_entity.type
_entity.pdbx_description
1 polymer ?
#
loop_
_entity_poly.entity_id
_entity_poly.type
_entity_poly.pdbx_seq_one_letter_code
_entity_poly.pdbx_strand_id
1 'polypeptide(L)'
;MKVTIKSAEEIEKMRRAGEILAAVHQNLAREIKPGMSTLDIDRLGEEMIRGYGCIPSFKNYCGYPASICVSVNEEVVHGIPTDERIIKEGDIVSLDAGVIYEGYHSDAARTVAVGRRDG
;
A
#
# COMPACT_ATOMS: atom_id res chain seq x y z
N MET A 1 -6.00 -35.72 -7.44
CA MET A 1 -5.75 -34.34 -7.03
C MET A 1 -4.46 -33.84 -7.69
N LYS A 2 -4.57 -32.70 -8.25
CA LYS A 2 -3.44 -32.14 -8.97
C LYS A 2 -2.66 -31.19 -8.04
N VAL A 3 -1.41 -31.52 -7.79
CA VAL A 3 -0.53 -30.65 -7.01
C VAL A 3 0.22 -29.76 -7.99
N THR A 4 0.02 -28.46 -7.85
CA THR A 4 0.71 -27.50 -8.71
C THR A 4 2.02 -27.12 -8.06
N ILE A 5 3.10 -27.44 -8.72
CA ILE A 5 4.44 -27.04 -8.29
C ILE A 5 4.83 -25.81 -9.07
N LYS A 6 5.10 -24.71 -8.38
CA LYS A 6 5.52 -23.49 -9.03
C LYS A 6 6.97 -23.63 -9.50
N SER A 7 7.25 -23.14 -10.69
CA SER A 7 8.60 -23.14 -11.22
C SER A 7 9.48 -22.16 -10.44
N ALA A 8 10.79 -22.31 -10.57
CA ALA A 8 11.73 -21.38 -9.96
C ALA A 8 11.50 -19.95 -10.44
N GLU A 9 11.14 -19.80 -11.71
CA GLU A 9 10.85 -18.49 -12.29
C GLU A 9 9.60 -17.86 -11.66
N GLU A 10 8.56 -18.64 -11.45
CA GLU A 10 7.34 -18.14 -10.81
C GLU A 10 7.59 -17.74 -9.37
N ILE A 11 8.33 -18.54 -8.63
CA ILE A 11 8.70 -18.22 -7.24
C ILE A 11 9.50 -16.92 -7.19
N GLU A 12 10.41 -16.73 -8.13
CA GLU A 12 11.22 -15.52 -8.21
C GLU A 12 10.35 -14.28 -8.45
N LYS A 13 9.35 -14.39 -9.33
CA LYS A 13 8.44 -13.29 -9.60
C LYS A 13 7.59 -12.96 -8.38
N MET A 14 7.12 -13.96 -7.65
CA MET A 14 6.37 -13.74 -6.41
C MET A 14 7.23 -13.07 -5.34
N ARG A 15 8.48 -13.50 -5.23
CA ARG A 15 9.43 -12.89 -4.30
C ARG A 15 9.68 -11.44 -4.67
N ARG A 16 9.83 -11.16 -5.95
CA ARG A 16 10.06 -9.80 -6.44
C ARG A 16 8.87 -8.89 -6.15
N ALA A 17 7.65 -9.38 -6.34
CA ALA A 17 6.45 -8.63 -6.01
C ALA A 17 6.43 -8.26 -4.53
N GLY A 18 6.78 -9.20 -3.67
CA GLY A 18 6.85 -8.94 -2.22
C GLY A 18 7.91 -7.92 -1.85
N GLU A 19 9.07 -7.98 -2.49
CA GLU A 19 10.13 -7.00 -2.25
C GLU A 19 9.73 -5.60 -2.68
N ILE A 20 9.06 -5.49 -3.82
CA ILE A 20 8.58 -4.20 -4.31
C ILE A 20 7.55 -3.63 -3.34
N LEU A 21 6.62 -4.46 -2.89
CA LEU A 21 5.60 -4.02 -1.94
C LEU A 21 6.22 -3.54 -0.63
N ALA A 22 7.22 -4.25 -0.12
CA ALA A 22 7.92 -3.84 1.08
C ALA A 22 8.61 -2.48 0.90
N ALA A 23 9.22 -2.26 -0.27
CA ALA A 23 9.86 -0.98 -0.58
C ALA A 23 8.84 0.14 -0.66
N VAL A 24 7.67 -0.11 -1.27
CA VAL A 24 6.60 0.87 -1.34
C VAL A 24 6.14 1.28 0.05
N HIS A 25 5.88 0.30 0.92
CA HIS A 25 5.47 0.58 2.30
C HIS A 25 6.52 1.37 3.06
N GLN A 26 7.78 1.00 2.92
CA GLN A 26 8.87 1.68 3.61
C GLN A 26 9.00 3.13 3.15
N ASN A 27 8.91 3.36 1.85
CA ASN A 27 9.01 4.71 1.29
C ASN A 27 7.78 5.55 1.66
N LEU A 28 6.59 4.97 1.64
CA LEU A 28 5.39 5.67 2.10
C LEU A 28 5.51 6.10 3.55
N ALA A 29 6.00 5.20 4.41
CA ALA A 29 6.16 5.52 5.83
C ALA A 29 7.08 6.72 6.04
N ARG A 30 8.08 6.89 5.20
CA ARG A 30 9.00 8.03 5.28
C ARG A 30 8.38 9.32 4.79
N GLU A 31 7.47 9.22 3.82
CA GLU A 31 6.89 10.40 3.18
C GLU A 31 5.65 10.93 3.88
N ILE A 32 4.99 10.11 4.70
CA ILE A 32 3.77 10.52 5.38
C ILE A 32 4.10 11.58 6.44
N LYS A 33 3.43 12.72 6.33
CA LYS A 33 3.65 13.87 7.21
C LYS A 33 2.33 14.48 7.62
N PRO A 34 2.27 15.13 8.80
CA PRO A 34 1.07 15.88 9.18
C PRO A 34 0.73 16.92 8.10
N GLY A 35 -0.55 17.11 7.86
CA GLY A 35 -1.02 18.03 6.84
C GLY A 35 -1.35 17.38 5.51
N MET A 36 -0.90 16.16 5.28
CA MET A 36 -1.29 15.42 4.09
C MET A 36 -2.69 14.87 4.24
N SER A 37 -3.42 14.77 3.14
CA SER A 37 -4.69 14.06 3.13
C SER A 37 -4.47 12.59 2.86
N THR A 38 -5.47 11.76 3.17
CA THR A 38 -5.38 10.34 2.84
C THR A 38 -5.32 10.14 1.32
N LEU A 39 -5.94 11.06 0.55
CA LEU A 39 -5.85 11.02 -0.90
C LEU A 39 -4.41 11.29 -1.38
N ASP A 40 -3.69 12.20 -0.73
CA ASP A 40 -2.29 12.45 -1.04
C ASP A 40 -1.44 11.20 -0.86
N ILE A 41 -1.72 10.44 0.21
CA ILE A 41 -1.02 9.19 0.48
C ILE A 41 -1.31 8.17 -0.61
N ASP A 42 -2.58 8.08 -1.03
CA ASP A 42 -2.96 7.16 -2.10
C ASP A 42 -2.24 7.48 -3.41
N ARG A 43 -2.21 8.76 -3.77
CA ARG A 43 -1.55 9.19 -5.01
C ARG A 43 -0.05 8.91 -4.97
N LEU A 44 0.56 9.18 -3.84
CA LEU A 44 1.99 8.90 -3.66
C LEU A 44 2.26 7.39 -3.77
N GLY A 45 1.43 6.58 -3.15
CA GLY A 45 1.55 5.13 -3.22
C GLY A 45 1.38 4.59 -4.63
N GLU A 46 0.39 5.11 -5.35
CA GLU A 46 0.18 4.70 -6.75
C GLU A 46 1.39 5.06 -7.60
N GLU A 47 1.93 6.26 -7.42
CA GLU A 47 3.10 6.71 -8.15
C GLU A 47 4.30 5.79 -7.88
N MET A 48 4.52 5.41 -6.63
CA MET A 48 5.59 4.49 -6.28
C MET A 48 5.40 3.11 -6.91
N ILE A 49 4.19 2.56 -6.83
CA ILE A 49 3.88 1.25 -7.40
C ILE A 49 4.13 1.26 -8.91
N ARG A 50 3.65 2.28 -9.60
CA ARG A 50 3.84 2.38 -11.05
C ARG A 50 5.29 2.66 -11.41
N GLY A 51 6.03 3.35 -10.54
CA GLY A 51 7.45 3.59 -10.74
C GLY A 51 8.28 2.31 -10.74
N TYR A 52 7.80 1.28 -10.06
CA TYR A 52 8.45 -0.04 -10.08
C TYR A 52 7.97 -0.90 -11.25
N GLY A 53 7.14 -0.37 -12.13
CA GLY A 53 6.60 -1.14 -13.24
C GLY A 53 5.47 -2.07 -12.86
N CYS A 54 4.85 -1.84 -11.70
CA CYS A 54 3.75 -2.66 -11.20
C CYS A 54 2.42 -1.96 -11.38
N ILE A 55 1.35 -2.73 -11.19
CA ILE A 55 -0.02 -2.22 -11.23
C ILE A 55 -0.57 -2.29 -9.81
N PRO A 56 -1.23 -1.21 -9.33
CA PRO A 56 -1.91 -1.26 -8.03
C PRO A 56 -3.05 -2.28 -8.09
N SER A 57 -3.03 -3.27 -7.18
CA SER A 57 -4.00 -4.35 -7.25
C SER A 57 -5.41 -3.95 -6.80
N PHE A 58 -5.53 -2.92 -5.97
CA PHE A 58 -6.83 -2.50 -5.44
C PHE A 58 -7.61 -1.60 -6.40
N LYS A 59 -6.92 -0.85 -7.23
CA LYS A 59 -7.59 0.13 -8.08
C LYS A 59 -8.54 -0.54 -9.06
N ASN A 60 -9.79 -0.10 -9.04
CA ASN A 60 -10.88 -0.64 -9.86
C ASN A 60 -11.26 -2.09 -9.54
N TYR A 61 -10.66 -2.69 -8.50
CA TYR A 61 -11.06 -4.02 -8.08
C TYR A 61 -12.35 -3.91 -7.28
N CYS A 62 -13.38 -4.61 -7.71
CA CYS A 62 -14.71 -4.56 -7.09
C CYS A 62 -15.23 -3.13 -6.90
N GLY A 63 -14.87 -2.24 -7.81
CA GLY A 63 -15.31 -0.84 -7.74
C GLY A 63 -14.53 0.04 -6.77
N TYR A 64 -13.44 -0.47 -6.20
CA TYR A 64 -12.64 0.35 -5.29
C TYR A 64 -11.97 1.49 -6.06
N PRO A 65 -12.16 2.74 -5.62
CA PRO A 65 -11.74 3.91 -6.42
C PRO A 65 -10.29 4.34 -6.24
N ALA A 66 -9.51 3.62 -5.45
CA ALA A 66 -8.17 4.06 -5.09
C ALA A 66 -7.16 2.91 -5.15
N SER A 67 -5.89 3.22 -5.01
CA SER A 67 -4.81 2.24 -5.07
C SER A 67 -4.46 1.64 -3.72
N ILE A 68 -4.75 2.37 -2.64
CA ILE A 68 -4.38 1.98 -1.28
C ILE A 68 -5.58 2.18 -0.36
N CYS A 69 -5.76 1.30 0.62
CA CYS A 69 -6.67 1.55 1.71
C CYS A 69 -5.90 2.29 2.80
N VAL A 70 -6.43 3.43 3.24
CA VAL A 70 -5.81 4.26 4.26
C VAL A 70 -6.80 4.45 5.40
N SER A 71 -6.49 3.88 6.56
CA SER A 71 -7.33 4.03 7.75
C SER A 71 -6.58 4.84 8.80
N VAL A 72 -7.29 5.75 9.43
CA VAL A 72 -6.70 6.65 10.43
C VAL A 72 -7.30 6.35 11.80
N ASN A 73 -6.43 6.11 12.77
CA ASN A 73 -6.80 5.83 14.15
C ASN A 73 -7.76 4.63 14.27
N GLU A 74 -8.97 4.84 14.79
CA GLU A 74 -9.90 3.77 15.10
C GLU A 74 -10.88 3.43 13.97
N GLU A 75 -10.61 3.90 12.77
CA GLU A 75 -11.45 3.53 11.64
C GLU A 75 -11.37 2.03 11.40
N VAL A 76 -12.52 1.37 11.46
CA VAL A 76 -12.60 -0.08 11.33
C VAL A 76 -13.09 -0.54 9.97
N VAL A 77 -13.48 0.41 9.12
CA VAL A 77 -13.89 0.12 7.75
C VAL A 77 -12.75 0.45 6.80
N HIS A 78 -12.79 -0.13 5.61
CA HIS A 78 -11.79 0.19 4.61
C HIS A 78 -11.84 1.69 4.32
N GLY A 79 -10.78 2.39 4.72
CA GLY A 79 -10.71 3.83 4.54
C GLY A 79 -10.47 4.17 3.08
N ILE A 80 -11.49 4.69 2.41
CA ILE A 80 -11.34 5.19 1.06
C ILE A 80 -10.61 6.53 1.15
N PRO A 81 -9.47 6.68 0.47
CA PRO A 81 -8.72 7.94 0.52
C PRO A 81 -9.55 9.12 0.05
N THR A 82 -9.46 10.22 0.77
CA THR A 82 -10.18 11.45 0.47
C THR A 82 -9.33 12.65 0.80
N ASP A 83 -9.56 13.76 0.11
CA ASP A 83 -8.87 15.01 0.40
C ASP A 83 -9.43 15.72 1.63
N GLU A 84 -10.54 15.23 2.17
CA GLU A 84 -11.16 15.80 3.37
C GLU A 84 -10.57 15.26 4.67
N ARG A 85 -9.89 14.10 4.61
CA ARG A 85 -9.30 13.51 5.79
C ARG A 85 -7.83 13.90 5.87
N ILE A 86 -7.53 14.87 6.72
CA ILE A 86 -6.17 15.39 6.90
C ILE A 86 -5.51 14.68 8.08
N ILE A 87 -4.29 14.22 7.87
CA ILE A 87 -3.53 13.52 8.89
C ILE A 87 -2.86 14.53 9.80
N LYS A 88 -2.90 14.24 11.09
CA LYS A 88 -2.32 15.09 12.12
C LYS A 88 -1.20 14.38 12.85
N GLU A 89 -0.31 15.15 13.46
CA GLU A 89 0.72 14.58 14.30
C GLU A 89 0.09 13.75 15.41
N GLY A 90 0.61 12.58 15.64
CA GLY A 90 0.10 11.63 16.62
C GLY A 90 -0.92 10.65 16.09
N ASP A 91 -1.41 10.85 14.87
CA ASP A 91 -2.34 9.89 14.26
C ASP A 91 -1.65 8.57 13.98
N ILE A 92 -2.41 7.49 14.08
CA ILE A 92 -1.98 6.16 13.69
C ILE A 92 -2.61 5.86 12.33
N VAL A 93 -1.79 5.63 11.32
CA VAL A 93 -2.25 5.40 9.96
C VAL A 93 -1.97 3.96 9.58
N SER A 94 -3.02 3.24 9.19
CA SER A 94 -2.90 1.88 8.69
C SER A 94 -3.02 1.91 7.18
N LEU A 95 -2.03 1.35 6.51
CA LEU A 95 -1.93 1.31 5.06
C LEU A 95 -2.07 -0.12 4.59
N ASP A 96 -2.99 -0.37 3.68
CA ASP A 96 -3.11 -1.67 3.05
C ASP A 96 -2.91 -1.46 1.56
N ALA A 97 -1.88 -2.05 1.01
CA ALA A 97 -1.50 -1.87 -0.38
C ALA A 97 -1.24 -3.21 -1.04
N GLY A 98 -1.46 -3.25 -2.34
CA GLY A 98 -1.17 -4.44 -3.13
C GLY A 98 -0.54 -4.06 -4.45
N VAL A 99 0.30 -4.94 -4.96
CA VAL A 99 0.96 -4.76 -6.25
C VAL A 99 0.75 -5.98 -7.11
N ILE A 100 0.70 -5.76 -8.41
CA ILE A 100 0.70 -6.83 -9.41
C ILE A 100 1.98 -6.67 -10.22
N TYR A 101 2.85 -7.66 -10.10
CA TYR A 101 4.12 -7.68 -10.82
C TYR A 101 4.11 -8.84 -11.79
N GLU A 102 4.12 -8.54 -13.09
CA GLU A 102 4.09 -9.56 -14.15
C GLU A 102 3.00 -10.62 -13.92
N GLY A 103 1.82 -10.16 -13.49
CA GLY A 103 0.68 -11.04 -13.23
C GLY A 103 0.62 -11.64 -11.82
N TYR A 104 1.64 -11.43 -11.00
CA TYR A 104 1.67 -11.96 -9.63
C TYR A 104 1.29 -10.92 -8.63
N HIS A 105 0.36 -11.28 -7.75
CA HIS A 105 -0.16 -10.38 -6.73
C HIS A 105 0.59 -10.52 -5.41
N SER A 106 0.80 -9.39 -4.76
CA SER A 106 1.26 -9.38 -3.38
C SER A 106 0.54 -8.24 -2.66
N ASP A 107 0.11 -8.48 -1.42
CA ASP A 107 -0.52 -7.43 -0.63
C ASP A 107 -0.02 -7.51 0.80
N ALA A 108 -0.02 -6.37 1.47
CA ALA A 108 0.42 -6.28 2.86
C ALA A 108 -0.11 -5.00 3.49
N ALA A 109 -0.26 -5.04 4.80
CA ALA A 109 -0.67 -3.90 5.59
C ALA A 109 0.46 -3.45 6.49
N ARG A 110 0.52 -2.16 6.77
CA ARG A 110 1.50 -1.58 7.68
C ARG A 110 0.87 -0.44 8.46
N THR A 111 1.24 -0.32 9.73
CA THR A 111 0.78 0.77 10.59
C THR A 111 1.94 1.74 10.83
N VAL A 112 1.64 3.03 10.71
CA VAL A 112 2.62 4.10 10.84
C VAL A 112 2.12 5.12 11.85
N ALA A 113 2.99 5.53 12.77
CA ALA A 113 2.69 6.63 13.70
C ALA A 113 3.21 7.93 13.08
N VAL A 114 2.30 8.87 12.83
CA VAL A 114 2.63 10.10 12.10
C VAL A 114 3.33 11.10 13.01
N GLY A 115 4.47 11.61 12.54
CA GLY A 115 5.21 12.63 13.27
C GLY A 115 5.98 12.14 14.47
N ARG A 116 5.88 10.85 14.81
CA ARG A 116 6.61 10.29 15.93
C ARG A 116 7.96 9.79 15.49
N ARG A 117 8.94 10.17 16.27
CA ARG A 117 10.26 9.57 16.15
C ARG A 117 10.49 8.76 17.40
N ASP A 118 10.59 7.49 17.21
CA ASP A 118 11.08 6.64 18.29
C ASP A 118 12.58 6.80 18.27
N GLY A 119 13.04 7.44 19.28
CA GLY A 119 14.42 7.82 19.42
C GLY A 119 15.38 6.67 19.38
#